data_87ffbb0889b4d495bb15bb6504c72285
#
_entry.id   87ffbb0889b4d495bb15bb6504c72285
#
_cell.length_a   1.000
_cell.length_b   1.000
_cell.length_c   1.000
_cell.angle_alpha   90.00
_cell.angle_beta   90.00
_cell.angle_gamma   90.00
#
_symmetry.space_group_name_H-M   'P 1'
#
loop_
_entity.id
_entity.type
_entity.pdbx_description
1 polymer ?
#
loop_
_entity_poly.entity_id
_entity_poly.type
_entity_poly.pdbx_seq_one_letter_code
_entity_poly.pdbx_strand_id
1 'polypeptide(L)'
;SKDSVEIIRRLPNGSTHSKKISLGENFRINFEEEFFNGEVVEVSVAPYAKINRSSEKTISGSGGIFTQPSSWAYLGPAFSYDGENYDKRSFSEIEEVEFRTSTSGGWISMIQHYFLTSLLPNQSSNSLLQGKKNKNDGSFSVGFVEETKKVAPGTSIKNEYSAYSGPKIKGNLDLMHPKLGLAIDYGFLYWIGQPIFWVMNLINQAISSWGWSIVLVTVLIKIFLWPLSYVAYKNMGKMRQLQPKLKELQERYGDDRQAMSREMMALYSKEKVNPALGCLPMLLQMPFFLAFYWVLIETVELRHAPFMFWIVDLSVRDPLFILPLLNMGAMYLMQLLQPQPAGVDPMQARIFKFMPIIFGVLFAFFPAGLVLYLSLIHISEPTRLER
;
A
#
# COMPACT_ATOMS: atom_id res chain seq x y z
N SER A 1 12.10 37.24 5.72
CA SER A 1 10.73 36.88 5.33
C SER A 1 10.11 36.05 6.44
N LYS A 2 8.78 35.99 6.57
CA LYS A 2 8.09 35.18 7.58
C LYS A 2 8.34 33.67 7.42
N ASP A 3 8.88 33.24 6.29
CA ASP A 3 8.97 31.85 5.89
C ASP A 3 10.42 31.32 5.84
N SER A 4 11.37 32.05 6.42
CA SER A 4 12.76 31.60 6.49
C SER A 4 13.44 32.00 7.79
N VAL A 5 14.31 31.13 8.26
CA VAL A 5 15.16 31.32 9.45
C VAL A 5 16.61 31.09 9.04
N GLU A 6 17.48 31.98 9.49
CA GLU A 6 18.93 31.84 9.32
C GLU A 6 19.59 31.60 10.66
N ILE A 7 20.42 30.58 10.73
CA ILE A 7 21.18 30.21 11.91
C ILE A 7 22.67 30.39 11.58
N ILE A 8 23.34 31.30 12.29
CA ILE A 8 24.75 31.58 12.10
C ILE A 8 25.53 31.08 13.31
N ARG A 9 26.48 30.20 13.09
CA ARG A 9 27.44 29.71 14.09
C ARG A 9 28.82 30.26 13.79
N ARG A 10 29.38 30.98 14.72
CA ARG A 10 30.77 31.43 14.67
C ARG A 10 31.65 30.47 15.43
N LEU A 11 32.70 29.99 14.77
CA LEU A 11 33.67 29.07 15.37
C LEU A 11 34.84 29.84 15.98
N PRO A 12 35.53 29.29 17.01
CA PRO A 12 36.63 29.97 17.67
C PRO A 12 37.81 30.33 16.74
N ASN A 13 37.97 29.60 15.67
CA ASN A 13 39.01 29.78 14.65
C ASN A 13 38.71 30.87 13.61
N GLY A 14 37.66 31.69 13.81
CA GLY A 14 37.23 32.74 12.90
C GLY A 14 36.36 32.29 11.75
N SER A 15 36.17 30.98 11.55
CA SER A 15 35.28 30.43 10.53
C SER A 15 33.82 30.63 10.93
N THR A 16 32.95 30.74 9.93
CA THR A 16 31.49 30.82 10.14
C THR A 16 30.75 29.79 9.35
N HIS A 17 29.72 29.23 9.95
CA HIS A 17 28.75 28.36 9.29
C HIS A 17 27.37 29.00 9.40
N SER A 18 26.79 29.38 8.27
CA SER A 18 25.40 29.84 8.20
C SER A 18 24.53 28.76 7.58
N LYS A 19 23.32 28.61 8.12
CA LYS A 19 22.32 27.71 7.63
C LYS A 19 21.00 28.44 7.52
N LYS A 20 20.55 28.66 6.32
CA LYS A 20 19.26 29.26 6.02
C LYS A 20 18.25 28.15 5.70
N ILE A 21 17.15 28.14 6.44
CA ILE A 21 16.05 27.19 6.31
C ILE A 21 14.85 27.98 5.80
N SER A 22 14.28 27.56 4.68
CA SER A 22 13.09 28.21 4.12
C SER A 22 12.00 27.18 3.84
N LEU A 23 10.75 27.54 4.17
CA LEU A 23 9.59 26.73 3.85
C LEU A 23 9.18 27.00 2.40
N GLY A 24 9.06 25.93 1.64
CA GLY A 24 8.48 25.92 0.31
C GLY A 24 7.03 25.46 0.31
N GLU A 25 6.44 25.41 -0.86
CA GLU A 25 5.11 24.81 -1.03
C GLU A 25 5.14 23.30 -0.89
N ASN A 26 3.95 22.70 -0.66
CA ASN A 26 3.77 21.24 -0.66
C ASN A 26 4.70 20.48 0.30
N PHE A 27 4.87 20.99 1.53
CA PHE A 27 5.69 20.37 2.59
C PHE A 27 7.19 20.29 2.28
N ARG A 28 7.66 21.07 1.31
CA ARG A 28 9.07 21.19 0.97
C ARG A 28 9.77 22.11 1.96
N ILE A 29 11.00 21.74 2.35
CA ILE A 29 11.89 22.54 3.15
C ILE A 29 13.20 22.65 2.37
N ASN A 30 13.65 23.89 2.12
CA ASN A 30 14.93 24.13 1.43
C ASN A 30 15.98 24.54 2.47
N PHE A 31 17.16 24.02 2.28
CA PHE A 31 18.33 24.31 3.10
C PHE A 31 19.42 24.89 2.20
N GLU A 32 19.91 26.07 2.60
CA GLU A 32 21.09 26.72 2.02
C GLU A 32 22.12 26.81 3.14
N GLU A 33 23.27 26.16 2.97
CA GLU A 33 24.36 26.18 3.94
C GLU A 33 25.55 26.89 3.31
N GLU A 34 26.18 27.80 4.07
CA GLU A 34 27.41 28.45 3.68
C GLU A 34 28.45 28.31 4.78
N PHE A 35 29.62 27.80 4.40
CA PHE A 35 30.78 27.71 5.27
C PHE A 35 31.85 28.66 4.78
N PHE A 36 32.25 29.60 5.63
CA PHE A 36 33.36 30.51 5.41
C PHE A 36 34.58 30.04 6.21
N ASN A 37 35.73 29.90 5.53
CA ASN A 37 36.98 29.54 6.16
C ASN A 37 37.71 30.78 6.67
N GLY A 38 37.68 31.02 7.98
CA GLY A 38 38.40 32.10 8.64
C GLY A 38 39.82 31.73 9.09
N GLU A 39 40.26 30.52 8.79
CA GLU A 39 41.62 30.07 9.12
C GLU A 39 42.64 30.50 8.06
N VAL A 40 43.93 30.43 8.40
CA VAL A 40 45.02 30.73 7.48
C VAL A 40 45.44 29.53 6.64
N VAL A 41 44.81 28.37 6.85
CA VAL A 41 45.09 27.11 6.14
C VAL A 41 43.83 26.62 5.41
N GLU A 42 44.05 25.81 4.38
CA GLU A 42 42.96 25.15 3.67
C GLU A 42 42.24 24.15 4.59
N VAL A 43 40.90 24.21 4.63
CA VAL A 43 40.08 23.33 5.44
C VAL A 43 39.24 22.40 4.54
N SER A 44 39.14 21.14 4.89
CA SER A 44 38.30 20.18 4.20
C SER A 44 36.93 20.09 4.88
N VAL A 45 35.86 20.29 4.09
CA VAL A 45 34.47 20.30 4.56
C VAL A 45 33.65 19.27 3.79
N ALA A 46 32.91 18.45 4.48
CA ALA A 46 31.94 17.50 3.89
C ALA A 46 30.53 17.84 4.39
N PRO A 47 29.68 18.47 3.58
CA PRO A 47 28.29 18.73 3.95
C PRO A 47 27.53 17.42 4.16
N TYR A 48 26.66 17.40 5.19
CA TYR A 48 25.83 16.23 5.47
C TYR A 48 24.48 16.61 6.04
N ALA A 49 23.48 15.77 5.81
CA ALA A 49 22.22 15.83 6.52
C ALA A 49 21.77 14.43 6.93
N LYS A 50 21.07 14.33 8.05
CA LYS A 50 20.57 13.05 8.57
C LYS A 50 19.23 13.19 9.26
N ILE A 51 18.45 12.10 9.19
CA ILE A 51 17.22 11.90 9.94
C ILE A 51 17.51 10.84 11.00
N ASN A 52 17.21 11.15 12.25
CA ASN A 52 17.32 10.19 13.35
C ASN A 52 15.93 9.74 13.79
N ARG A 53 15.79 8.46 14.09
CA ARG A 53 14.56 7.88 14.60
C ARG A 53 14.86 6.83 15.67
N SER A 54 14.10 6.83 16.77
CA SER A 54 14.14 5.74 17.74
C SER A 54 13.59 4.46 17.09
N SER A 55 14.13 3.31 17.49
CA SER A 55 13.66 2.00 17.02
C SER A 55 12.33 1.59 17.64
N GLU A 56 11.89 2.28 18.67
CA GLU A 56 10.62 1.98 19.32
C GLU A 56 9.50 2.10 18.32
N LYS A 57 8.80 0.99 18.11
CA LYS A 57 7.52 0.98 17.42
C LYS A 57 6.57 1.87 18.20
N THR A 58 6.51 3.15 17.87
CA THR A 58 5.60 4.14 18.46
C THR A 58 4.12 3.77 18.26
N ILE A 59 3.88 2.62 17.64
CA ILE A 59 2.58 2.01 17.44
C ILE A 59 2.62 0.60 18.04
N SER A 60 2.98 0.48 19.31
CA SER A 60 2.55 -0.70 20.07
C SER A 60 1.11 -0.52 20.51
N GLY A 61 0.19 -0.52 19.56
CA GLY A 61 -1.10 -1.08 19.82
C GLY A 61 -0.87 -2.56 20.09
N SER A 62 -1.05 -3.00 21.32
CA SER A 62 -1.03 -4.39 21.75
C SER A 62 -2.19 -5.20 21.13
N GLY A 63 -2.42 -5.04 19.87
CA GLY A 63 -3.50 -5.68 19.16
C GLY A 63 -2.93 -6.53 18.04
N GLY A 64 -3.23 -7.83 18.06
CA GLY A 64 -2.86 -8.76 17.00
C GLY A 64 -3.36 -8.31 15.62
N ILE A 65 -3.22 -9.18 14.63
CA ILE A 65 -3.58 -9.01 13.21
C ILE A 65 -4.90 -8.25 12.94
N PHE A 66 -5.80 -8.19 13.92
CA PHE A 66 -7.14 -7.60 13.81
C PHE A 66 -7.27 -6.15 14.28
N THR A 67 -6.19 -5.48 14.73
CA THR A 67 -6.38 -4.22 15.48
C THR A 67 -6.14 -2.93 14.70
N GLN A 68 -5.25 -2.89 13.72
CA GLN A 68 -5.09 -1.72 12.86
C GLN A 68 -4.42 -2.07 11.51
N PRO A 69 -4.94 -1.59 10.38
CA PRO A 69 -4.30 -1.72 9.06
C PRO A 69 -2.89 -1.13 9.01
N SER A 70 -2.62 -0.11 9.84
CA SER A 70 -1.30 0.52 10.01
C SER A 70 -0.19 -0.44 10.44
N SER A 71 -0.53 -1.59 11.04
CA SER A 71 0.47 -2.59 11.42
C SER A 71 1.11 -3.32 10.23
N TRP A 72 0.52 -3.22 9.05
CA TRP A 72 0.98 -3.89 7.82
C TRP A 72 1.68 -2.94 6.86
N ALA A 73 1.54 -1.63 7.09
CA ALA A 73 2.24 -0.64 6.29
C ALA A 73 3.75 -0.67 6.58
N TYR A 74 4.53 -0.38 5.55
CA TYR A 74 5.97 -0.30 5.71
C TYR A 74 6.37 0.81 6.67
N LEU A 75 7.24 0.48 7.62
CA LEU A 75 7.85 1.39 8.57
C LEU A 75 9.35 1.19 8.56
N GLY A 76 10.09 2.15 8.04
CA GLY A 76 11.54 2.03 7.97
C GLY A 76 12.19 2.96 6.96
N PRO A 77 13.51 2.82 6.83
CA PRO A 77 14.31 3.54 5.83
C PRO A 77 14.06 3.07 4.41
N ALA A 78 14.08 4.02 3.48
CA ALA A 78 14.11 3.71 2.05
C ALA A 78 15.05 4.66 1.32
N PHE A 79 15.63 4.17 0.24
CA PHE A 79 16.67 4.84 -0.54
C PHE A 79 16.36 4.78 -2.03
N SER A 80 16.81 5.79 -2.76
CA SER A 80 16.88 5.77 -4.22
C SER A 80 18.27 6.23 -4.64
N TYR A 81 18.92 5.45 -5.49
CA TYR A 81 20.29 5.68 -5.95
C TYR A 81 20.46 5.16 -7.38
N ASP A 82 21.65 5.36 -7.95
CA ASP A 82 21.95 4.92 -9.30
C ASP A 82 21.79 3.39 -9.42
N GLY A 83 20.97 2.97 -10.37
CA GLY A 83 20.62 1.56 -10.59
C GLY A 83 19.41 1.04 -9.81
N GLU A 84 18.97 1.73 -8.73
CA GLU A 84 17.84 1.30 -7.92
C GLU A 84 16.88 2.47 -7.62
N ASN A 85 15.65 2.33 -8.07
CA ASN A 85 14.65 3.40 -7.96
C ASN A 85 14.03 3.49 -6.56
N TYR A 86 13.90 2.34 -5.87
CA TYR A 86 13.25 2.24 -4.57
C TYR A 86 13.76 1.00 -3.83
N ASP A 87 14.69 1.19 -2.90
CA ASP A 87 15.26 0.15 -2.05
C ASP A 87 14.79 0.32 -0.60
N LYS A 88 13.97 -0.61 -0.13
CA LYS A 88 13.49 -0.66 1.25
C LYS A 88 14.45 -1.47 2.11
N ARG A 89 14.81 -0.92 3.26
CA ARG A 89 15.62 -1.62 4.25
C ARG A 89 14.92 -1.64 5.60
N SER A 90 14.66 -2.83 6.13
CA SER A 90 14.13 -2.94 7.49
C SER A 90 15.16 -2.43 8.53
N PHE A 91 14.66 -2.08 9.71
CA PHE A 91 15.57 -1.70 10.81
C PHE A 91 16.53 -2.85 11.19
N SER A 92 16.06 -4.10 11.13
CA SER A 92 16.89 -5.28 11.37
C SER A 92 18.02 -5.44 10.35
N GLU A 93 17.72 -5.24 9.06
CA GLU A 93 18.75 -5.30 8.02
C GLU A 93 19.83 -4.22 8.20
N ILE A 94 19.43 -2.97 8.58
CA ILE A 94 20.41 -1.90 8.85
C ILE A 94 21.18 -2.14 10.15
N GLU A 95 20.60 -2.83 11.12
CA GLU A 95 21.30 -3.23 12.34
C GLU A 95 22.36 -4.29 12.07
N GLU A 96 22.07 -5.26 11.21
CA GLU A 96 23.03 -6.31 10.82
C GLU A 96 24.15 -5.78 9.93
N VAL A 97 23.79 -4.97 8.93
CA VAL A 97 24.72 -4.40 7.96
C VAL A 97 24.40 -2.93 7.70
N GLU A 98 25.35 -2.04 8.01
CA GLU A 98 25.22 -0.63 7.68
C GLU A 98 25.02 -0.45 6.18
N PHE A 99 23.99 0.30 5.79
CA PHE A 99 23.78 0.66 4.38
C PHE A 99 24.73 1.78 3.98
N ARG A 100 25.47 1.60 2.89
CA ARG A 100 26.33 2.63 2.31
C ARG A 100 26.38 2.47 0.79
N THR A 101 26.04 3.51 0.05
CA THR A 101 26.15 3.55 -1.40
C THR A 101 26.42 4.96 -1.90
N SER A 102 27.27 5.08 -2.91
CA SER A 102 27.54 6.35 -3.59
C SER A 102 26.59 6.52 -4.77
N THR A 103 26.07 7.72 -4.96
CA THR A 103 25.12 8.03 -6.03
C THR A 103 25.24 9.48 -6.48
N SER A 104 24.90 9.75 -7.73
CA SER A 104 24.70 11.10 -8.24
C SER A 104 23.20 11.42 -8.20
N GLY A 105 22.79 12.19 -7.19
CA GLY A 105 21.38 12.46 -6.94
C GLY A 105 20.68 11.43 -6.06
N GLY A 106 19.38 11.18 -6.30
CA GLY A 106 18.57 10.27 -5.51
C GLY A 106 17.94 10.91 -4.26
N TRP A 107 17.44 10.06 -3.36
CA TRP A 107 16.80 10.51 -2.12
C TRP A 107 16.92 9.45 -1.03
N ILE A 108 16.78 9.90 0.22
CA ILE A 108 16.74 9.06 1.41
C ILE A 108 15.48 9.42 2.19
N SER A 109 14.74 8.40 2.64
CA SER A 109 13.53 8.61 3.41
C SER A 109 13.48 7.77 4.67
N MET A 110 12.81 8.33 5.67
CA MET A 110 12.28 7.58 6.79
C MET A 110 10.76 7.54 6.63
N ILE A 111 10.24 6.36 6.28
CA ILE A 111 8.83 6.15 5.88
C ILE A 111 8.01 5.69 7.08
N GLN A 112 6.81 6.22 7.19
CA GLN A 112 5.72 5.79 8.05
C GLN A 112 4.49 5.45 7.21
N HIS A 113 3.41 4.95 7.83
CA HIS A 113 2.21 4.56 7.10
C HIS A 113 1.72 5.66 6.13
N TYR A 114 1.30 6.82 6.65
CA TYR A 114 0.76 7.93 5.83
C TYR A 114 1.74 9.09 5.62
N PHE A 115 2.88 9.08 6.30
CA PHE A 115 3.82 10.18 6.30
C PHE A 115 5.23 9.70 5.98
N LEU A 116 6.04 10.60 5.47
CA LEU A 116 7.47 10.37 5.35
C LEU A 116 8.26 11.66 5.59
N THR A 117 9.50 11.48 5.96
CA THR A 117 10.51 12.55 5.92
C THR A 117 11.62 12.10 4.99
N SER A 118 11.86 12.87 3.94
CA SER A 118 12.89 12.58 2.93
C SER A 118 13.93 13.69 2.91
N LEU A 119 15.17 13.30 2.65
CA LEU A 119 16.26 14.21 2.30
C LEU A 119 16.62 13.99 0.84
N LEU A 120 16.78 15.09 0.12
CA LEU A 120 17.19 15.12 -1.27
C LEU A 120 18.50 15.89 -1.35
N PRO A 121 19.65 15.21 -1.46
CA PRO A 121 20.92 15.87 -1.69
C PRO A 121 20.90 16.64 -3.01
N ASN A 122 21.92 17.44 -3.27
CA ASN A 122 22.05 18.09 -4.56
C ASN A 122 22.10 17.05 -5.67
N GLN A 123 21.16 17.13 -6.60
CA GLN A 123 20.98 16.13 -7.67
C GLN A 123 22.11 16.14 -8.72
N SER A 124 22.98 17.13 -8.67
CA SER A 124 24.10 17.29 -9.59
C SER A 124 25.46 16.94 -8.97
N SER A 125 25.48 16.54 -7.69
CA SER A 125 26.71 16.17 -6.96
C SER A 125 26.67 14.71 -6.51
N ASN A 126 27.85 14.12 -6.40
CA ASN A 126 27.97 12.78 -5.80
C ASN A 126 27.78 12.88 -4.29
N SER A 127 27.01 11.95 -3.76
CA SER A 127 26.73 11.83 -2.34
C SER A 127 26.85 10.38 -1.90
N LEU A 128 27.36 10.17 -0.71
CA LEU A 128 27.34 8.87 -0.03
C LEU A 128 26.06 8.79 0.79
N LEU A 129 25.12 7.97 0.36
CA LEU A 129 23.93 7.63 1.14
C LEU A 129 24.31 6.62 2.22
N GLN A 130 23.79 6.82 3.43
CA GLN A 130 24.10 5.92 4.55
C GLN A 130 22.89 5.70 5.45
N GLY A 131 22.81 4.48 5.99
CA GLY A 131 21.84 4.09 7.02
C GLY A 131 22.54 3.25 8.08
N LYS A 132 22.41 3.63 9.36
CA LYS A 132 23.06 2.93 10.46
C LYS A 132 22.28 3.01 11.75
N LYS A 133 22.50 2.04 12.64
CA LYS A 133 22.07 2.09 14.03
C LYS A 133 23.13 2.83 14.87
N ASN A 134 22.71 3.80 15.64
CA ASN A 134 23.58 4.49 16.59
C ASN A 134 23.80 3.62 17.83
N LYS A 135 25.06 3.35 18.16
CA LYS A 135 25.42 2.49 19.30
C LYS A 135 25.10 3.10 20.65
N ASN A 136 25.04 4.44 20.74
CA ASN A 136 24.89 5.15 22.03
C ASN A 136 23.45 5.17 22.55
N ASP A 137 22.48 5.32 21.66
CA ASP A 137 21.06 5.51 22.00
C ASP A 137 20.13 4.50 21.34
N GLY A 138 20.67 3.58 20.54
CA GLY A 138 19.90 2.58 19.81
C GLY A 138 19.04 3.15 18.68
N SER A 139 19.13 4.46 18.40
CA SER A 139 18.38 5.10 17.31
C SER A 139 18.93 4.70 15.95
N PHE A 140 18.09 4.80 14.92
CA PHE A 140 18.51 4.64 13.54
C PHE A 140 18.70 6.01 12.89
N SER A 141 19.83 6.17 12.19
CA SER A 141 20.16 7.35 11.40
C SER A 141 20.19 7.00 9.94
N VAL A 142 19.51 7.77 9.11
CA VAL A 142 19.64 7.74 7.65
C VAL A 142 19.99 9.13 7.14
N GLY A 143 20.84 9.21 6.14
CA GLY A 143 21.26 10.52 5.64
C GLY A 143 22.24 10.40 4.49
N PHE A 144 22.78 11.52 4.09
CA PHE A 144 23.81 11.61 3.07
C PHE A 144 25.01 12.42 3.57
N VAL A 145 26.15 12.16 2.95
CA VAL A 145 27.38 12.96 3.07
C VAL A 145 27.81 13.28 1.65
N GLU A 146 27.98 14.56 1.33
CA GLU A 146 28.51 14.99 0.03
C GLU A 146 30.04 14.82 -0.04
N GLU A 147 30.57 14.88 -1.25
CA GLU A 147 32.02 14.85 -1.46
C GLU A 147 32.72 15.95 -0.65
N THR A 148 33.85 15.58 -0.08
CA THR A 148 34.69 16.53 0.67
C THR A 148 35.24 17.58 -0.27
N LYS A 149 34.98 18.85 0.03
CA LYS A 149 35.46 20.02 -0.71
C LYS A 149 36.51 20.76 0.11
N LYS A 150 37.54 21.22 -0.58
CA LYS A 150 38.60 22.02 0.03
C LYS A 150 38.25 23.48 -0.06
N VAL A 151 38.33 24.19 1.04
CA VAL A 151 37.97 25.62 1.15
C VAL A 151 39.24 26.40 1.51
N ALA A 152 39.70 27.24 0.58
CA ALA A 152 40.89 28.03 0.78
C ALA A 152 40.68 29.12 1.87
N PRO A 153 41.74 29.62 2.52
CA PRO A 153 41.65 30.70 3.48
C PRO A 153 40.89 31.92 2.94
N GLY A 154 39.97 32.48 3.74
CA GLY A 154 39.20 33.64 3.40
C GLY A 154 38.11 33.43 2.31
N THR A 155 37.83 32.20 1.92
CA THR A 155 36.79 31.87 0.94
C THR A 155 35.61 31.16 1.58
N SER A 156 34.46 31.14 0.88
CA SER A 156 33.29 30.40 1.33
C SER A 156 32.86 29.36 0.30
N ILE A 157 32.17 28.32 0.78
CA ILE A 157 31.52 27.29 -0.02
C ILE A 157 30.03 27.25 0.33
N LYS A 158 29.19 27.13 -0.70
CA LYS A 158 27.74 26.96 -0.53
C LYS A 158 27.33 25.55 -0.86
N ASN A 159 26.36 25.07 -0.11
CA ASN A 159 25.70 23.79 -0.32
C ASN A 159 24.18 23.94 -0.21
N GLU A 160 23.46 23.30 -1.10
CA GLU A 160 22.01 23.35 -1.15
C GLU A 160 21.44 21.95 -1.22
N TYR A 161 20.47 21.69 -0.37
CA TYR A 161 19.69 20.46 -0.42
C TYR A 161 18.25 20.76 0.00
N SER A 162 17.36 19.81 -0.24
CA SER A 162 15.97 19.96 0.19
C SER A 162 15.50 18.76 0.99
N ALA A 163 14.46 18.97 1.78
CA ALA A 163 13.74 17.92 2.48
C ALA A 163 12.26 18.01 2.16
N TYR A 164 11.60 16.89 2.26
CA TYR A 164 10.15 16.78 2.30
C TYR A 164 9.77 16.21 3.67
N SER A 165 8.83 16.83 4.37
CA SER A 165 8.30 16.29 5.62
C SER A 165 6.80 16.49 5.66
N GLY A 166 6.06 15.42 5.35
CA GLY A 166 4.61 15.54 5.20
C GLY A 166 3.93 14.23 4.81
N PRO A 167 2.62 14.31 4.47
CA PRO A 167 1.82 13.17 4.04
C PRO A 167 2.29 12.64 2.67
N LYS A 168 2.11 11.33 2.45
CA LYS A 168 2.46 10.66 1.18
C LYS A 168 1.45 10.99 0.07
N ILE A 169 1.31 12.26 -0.30
CA ILE A 169 0.48 12.71 -1.41
C ILE A 169 1.28 12.59 -2.70
N LYS A 170 0.81 11.70 -3.60
CA LYS A 170 1.56 11.35 -4.82
C LYS A 170 1.98 12.57 -5.63
N GLY A 171 1.09 13.52 -5.88
CA GLY A 171 1.40 14.73 -6.65
C GLY A 171 2.52 15.57 -6.02
N ASN A 172 2.54 15.72 -4.70
CA ASN A 172 3.56 16.46 -3.99
C ASN A 172 4.92 15.75 -4.02
N LEU A 173 4.92 14.42 -3.88
CA LEU A 173 6.14 13.62 -3.93
C LEU A 173 6.78 13.63 -5.32
N ASP A 174 5.97 13.51 -6.38
CA ASP A 174 6.43 13.54 -7.77
C ASP A 174 7.01 14.93 -8.15
N LEU A 175 6.51 16.04 -7.55
CA LEU A 175 7.08 17.39 -7.71
C LEU A 175 8.45 17.54 -7.02
N MET A 176 8.70 16.79 -5.94
CA MET A 176 10.00 16.81 -5.26
C MET A 176 11.06 16.02 -6.01
N HIS A 177 10.72 14.81 -6.44
CA HIS A 177 11.60 13.95 -7.23
C HIS A 177 10.77 12.88 -7.97
N PRO A 178 11.05 12.62 -9.27
CA PRO A 178 10.24 11.70 -10.09
C PRO A 178 10.09 10.27 -9.52
N LYS A 179 11.04 9.84 -8.69
CA LYS A 179 11.04 8.50 -8.07
C LYS A 179 10.54 8.50 -6.62
N LEU A 180 10.30 9.66 -6.02
CA LEU A 180 9.88 9.75 -4.61
C LEU A 180 8.43 9.26 -4.42
N GLY A 181 7.59 9.38 -5.45
CA GLY A 181 6.24 8.82 -5.46
C GLY A 181 6.18 7.29 -5.29
N LEU A 182 7.29 6.56 -5.53
CA LEU A 182 7.40 5.12 -5.26
C LEU A 182 7.39 4.79 -3.76
N ALA A 183 7.60 5.78 -2.89
CA ALA A 183 7.44 5.63 -1.45
C ALA A 183 5.99 5.35 -1.01
N ILE A 184 5.02 5.55 -1.92
CA ILE A 184 3.65 5.04 -1.78
C ILE A 184 3.67 3.58 -2.27
N ASP A 185 3.77 2.66 -1.33
CA ASP A 185 4.04 1.25 -1.62
C ASP A 185 2.75 0.46 -1.83
N TYR A 186 2.31 0.34 -3.06
CA TYR A 186 1.16 -0.51 -3.43
C TYR A 186 1.51 -2.02 -3.50
N GLY A 187 2.61 -2.44 -2.89
CA GLY A 187 3.05 -3.84 -2.84
C GLY A 187 3.47 -4.39 -4.22
N PHE A 188 3.52 -5.71 -4.31
CA PHE A 188 3.96 -6.40 -5.55
C PHE A 188 2.98 -6.23 -6.73
N LEU A 189 1.73 -5.82 -6.48
CA LEU A 189 0.72 -5.53 -7.50
C LEU A 189 0.65 -4.03 -7.86
N TYR A 190 1.73 -3.29 -7.65
CA TYR A 190 1.78 -1.85 -7.94
C TYR A 190 1.34 -1.50 -9.38
N TRP A 191 1.61 -2.37 -10.34
CA TRP A 191 1.24 -2.21 -11.74
C TRP A 191 -0.28 -2.28 -12.00
N ILE A 192 -1.07 -2.89 -11.09
CA ILE A 192 -2.54 -2.81 -11.07
C ILE A 192 -2.98 -1.65 -10.15
N GLY A 193 -2.33 -1.48 -9.00
CA GLY A 193 -2.69 -0.49 -7.99
C GLY A 193 -2.55 0.95 -8.49
N GLN A 194 -1.48 1.29 -9.19
CA GLN A 194 -1.27 2.64 -9.73
C GLN A 194 -2.35 3.08 -10.71
N PRO A 195 -2.72 2.30 -11.76
CA PRO A 195 -3.85 2.64 -12.61
C PRO A 195 -5.19 2.79 -11.85
N ILE A 196 -5.45 1.91 -10.87
CA ILE A 196 -6.65 2.00 -10.04
C ILE A 196 -6.67 3.33 -9.27
N PHE A 197 -5.58 3.69 -8.60
CA PHE A 197 -5.48 4.96 -7.90
C PHE A 197 -5.63 6.15 -8.84
N TRP A 198 -5.00 6.11 -10.01
CA TRP A 198 -5.11 7.17 -11.00
C TRP A 198 -6.56 7.41 -11.44
N VAL A 199 -7.32 6.34 -11.77
CA VAL A 199 -8.74 6.44 -12.10
C VAL A 199 -9.55 6.95 -10.92
N MET A 200 -9.27 6.45 -9.71
CA MET A 200 -9.96 6.88 -8.48
C MET A 200 -9.75 8.37 -8.22
N ASN A 201 -8.53 8.86 -8.40
CA ASN A 201 -8.20 10.28 -8.25
C ASN A 201 -8.88 11.15 -9.33
N LEU A 202 -8.91 10.69 -10.58
CA LEU A 202 -9.62 11.37 -11.67
C LEU A 202 -11.11 11.53 -11.37
N ILE A 203 -11.75 10.47 -10.88
CA ILE A 203 -13.15 10.52 -10.46
C ILE A 203 -13.33 11.46 -9.28
N ASN A 204 -12.42 11.43 -8.29
CA ASN A 204 -12.50 12.32 -7.14
C ASN A 204 -12.36 13.80 -7.52
N GLN A 205 -11.54 14.14 -8.50
CA GLN A 205 -11.45 15.50 -9.02
C GLN A 205 -12.76 15.98 -9.64
N ALA A 206 -13.56 15.08 -10.24
CA ALA A 206 -14.85 15.42 -10.83
C ALA A 206 -15.99 15.49 -9.81
N ILE A 207 -16.00 14.59 -8.81
CA ILE A 207 -17.14 14.41 -7.88
C ILE A 207 -16.84 14.96 -6.48
N SER A 208 -15.57 15.20 -6.15
CA SER A 208 -15.10 15.65 -4.83
C SER A 208 -15.53 14.72 -3.67
N SER A 209 -15.57 13.40 -3.92
CA SER A 209 -15.95 12.39 -2.93
C SER A 209 -15.20 11.09 -3.14
N TRP A 210 -14.33 10.75 -2.20
CA TRP A 210 -13.57 9.51 -2.22
C TRP A 210 -14.44 8.26 -2.13
N GLY A 211 -15.52 8.31 -1.36
CA GLY A 211 -16.47 7.18 -1.25
C GLY A 211 -17.13 6.88 -2.59
N TRP A 212 -17.62 7.89 -3.31
CA TRP A 212 -18.15 7.70 -4.67
C TRP A 212 -17.07 7.27 -5.66
N SER A 213 -15.83 7.73 -5.48
CA SER A 213 -14.70 7.26 -6.29
C SER A 213 -14.47 5.76 -6.12
N ILE A 214 -14.51 5.23 -4.89
CA ILE A 214 -14.44 3.79 -4.61
C ILE A 214 -15.58 3.04 -5.31
N VAL A 215 -16.83 3.54 -5.19
CA VAL A 215 -18.00 2.92 -5.81
C VAL A 215 -17.83 2.83 -7.33
N LEU A 216 -17.51 3.94 -7.98
CA LEU A 216 -17.41 4.01 -9.43
C LEU A 216 -16.22 3.21 -9.97
N VAL A 217 -15.06 3.26 -9.32
CA VAL A 217 -13.92 2.40 -9.70
C VAL A 217 -14.27 0.93 -9.57
N THR A 218 -15.01 0.54 -8.53
CA THR A 218 -15.47 -0.85 -8.36
C THR A 218 -16.38 -1.27 -9.53
N VAL A 219 -17.29 -0.39 -9.94
CA VAL A 219 -18.17 -0.62 -11.10
C VAL A 219 -17.34 -0.76 -12.38
N LEU A 220 -16.35 0.12 -12.60
CA LEU A 220 -15.48 0.06 -13.78
C LEU A 220 -14.66 -1.25 -13.82
N ILE A 221 -14.08 -1.67 -12.71
CA ILE A 221 -13.37 -2.96 -12.62
C ILE A 221 -14.32 -4.11 -12.96
N LYS A 222 -15.56 -4.08 -12.46
CA LYS A 222 -16.57 -5.11 -12.78
C LYS A 222 -17.00 -5.12 -14.24
N ILE A 223 -17.13 -3.95 -14.85
CA ILE A 223 -17.41 -3.84 -16.29
C ILE A 223 -16.24 -4.43 -17.09
N PHE A 224 -15.01 -4.10 -16.71
CA PHE A 224 -13.80 -4.64 -17.36
C PHE A 224 -13.74 -6.17 -17.26
N LEU A 225 -14.07 -6.75 -16.09
CA LEU A 225 -14.06 -8.19 -15.85
C LEU A 225 -15.35 -8.90 -16.33
N TRP A 226 -16.34 -8.15 -16.85
CA TRP A 226 -17.64 -8.67 -17.25
C TRP A 226 -17.57 -9.82 -18.27
N PRO A 227 -16.81 -9.73 -19.37
CA PRO A 227 -16.83 -10.79 -20.40
C PRO A 227 -16.41 -12.14 -19.82
N LEU A 228 -15.41 -12.14 -18.94
CA LEU A 228 -14.89 -13.34 -18.32
C LEU A 228 -15.84 -13.90 -17.24
N SER A 229 -16.40 -13.01 -16.44
CA SER A 229 -17.43 -13.37 -15.46
C SER A 229 -18.66 -13.97 -16.12
N TYR A 230 -19.09 -13.44 -17.30
CA TYR A 230 -20.22 -13.99 -18.06
C TYR A 230 -20.01 -15.44 -18.46
N VAL A 231 -18.82 -15.79 -18.98
CA VAL A 231 -18.49 -17.18 -19.34
C VAL A 231 -18.56 -18.12 -18.13
N ALA A 232 -18.04 -17.69 -17.00
CA ALA A 232 -18.06 -18.46 -15.77
C ALA A 232 -19.48 -18.66 -15.21
N TYR A 233 -20.31 -17.60 -15.18
CA TYR A 233 -21.71 -17.71 -14.75
C TYR A 233 -22.54 -18.60 -15.68
N LYS A 234 -22.33 -18.52 -16.99
CA LYS A 234 -22.98 -19.44 -17.94
C LYS A 234 -22.63 -20.89 -17.66
N ASN A 235 -21.36 -21.16 -17.34
CA ASN A 235 -20.91 -22.50 -16.96
C ASN A 235 -21.52 -22.96 -15.62
N MET A 236 -21.60 -22.05 -14.64
CA MET A 236 -22.23 -22.32 -13.33
C MET A 236 -23.73 -22.62 -13.47
N GLY A 237 -24.46 -21.93 -14.38
CA GLY A 237 -25.84 -22.24 -14.70
C GLY A 237 -26.03 -23.66 -15.23
N LYS A 238 -25.13 -24.13 -16.13
CA LYS A 238 -25.13 -25.51 -16.58
C LYS A 238 -24.84 -26.51 -15.45
N MET A 239 -23.90 -26.20 -14.55
CA MET A 239 -23.63 -27.04 -13.39
C MET A 239 -24.86 -27.18 -12.48
N ARG A 240 -25.67 -26.13 -12.30
CA ARG A 240 -26.93 -26.21 -11.58
C ARG A 240 -27.90 -27.23 -12.18
N GLN A 241 -28.01 -27.26 -13.51
CA GLN A 241 -28.88 -28.20 -14.20
C GLN A 241 -28.43 -29.66 -14.04
N LEU A 242 -27.13 -29.89 -13.78
CA LEU A 242 -26.57 -31.21 -13.51
C LEU A 242 -26.70 -31.68 -12.07
N GLN A 243 -27.13 -30.82 -11.13
CA GLN A 243 -27.25 -31.21 -9.71
C GLN A 243 -28.08 -32.45 -9.45
N PRO A 244 -29.29 -32.68 -10.07
CA PRO A 244 -30.03 -33.92 -9.84
C PRO A 244 -29.24 -35.16 -10.28
N LYS A 245 -28.57 -35.11 -11.44
CA LYS A 245 -27.71 -36.24 -11.89
C LYS A 245 -26.53 -36.50 -10.98
N LEU A 246 -25.95 -35.43 -10.39
CA LEU A 246 -24.86 -35.56 -9.43
C LEU A 246 -25.33 -36.19 -8.12
N LYS A 247 -26.56 -35.90 -7.65
CA LYS A 247 -27.15 -36.55 -6.50
C LYS A 247 -27.40 -38.03 -6.75
N GLU A 248 -27.93 -38.42 -7.90
CA GLU A 248 -28.10 -39.81 -8.27
C GLU A 248 -26.75 -40.58 -8.31
N LEU A 249 -25.68 -39.96 -8.82
CA LEU A 249 -24.35 -40.53 -8.76
C LEU A 249 -23.84 -40.69 -7.30
N GLN A 250 -24.10 -39.70 -6.46
CA GLN A 250 -23.72 -39.75 -5.05
C GLN A 250 -24.47 -40.85 -4.30
N GLU A 251 -25.74 -41.05 -4.58
CA GLU A 251 -26.54 -42.15 -3.97
C GLU A 251 -26.07 -43.52 -4.45
N ARG A 252 -25.62 -43.59 -5.74
CA ARG A 252 -25.18 -44.88 -6.32
C ARG A 252 -23.76 -45.28 -5.92
N TYR A 253 -22.84 -44.33 -5.78
CA TYR A 253 -21.41 -44.57 -5.57
C TYR A 253 -20.87 -43.92 -4.29
N GLY A 254 -21.75 -43.54 -3.34
CA GLY A 254 -21.37 -42.76 -2.16
C GLY A 254 -20.30 -43.37 -1.29
N ASP A 255 -20.23 -44.70 -1.23
CA ASP A 255 -19.26 -45.48 -0.45
C ASP A 255 -17.92 -45.65 -1.21
N ASP A 256 -17.93 -45.58 -2.54
CA ASP A 256 -16.72 -45.62 -3.39
C ASP A 256 -16.38 -44.26 -3.96
N ARG A 257 -15.57 -43.51 -3.19
CA ARG A 257 -15.13 -42.16 -3.58
C ARG A 257 -14.37 -42.14 -4.90
N GLN A 258 -13.67 -43.19 -5.26
CA GLN A 258 -12.87 -43.26 -6.48
C GLN A 258 -13.77 -43.50 -7.72
N ALA A 259 -14.73 -44.41 -7.64
CA ALA A 259 -15.74 -44.62 -8.68
C ALA A 259 -16.60 -43.36 -8.87
N MET A 260 -17.08 -42.76 -7.76
CA MET A 260 -17.85 -41.51 -7.78
C MET A 260 -17.09 -40.36 -8.48
N SER A 261 -15.81 -40.14 -8.16
CA SER A 261 -15.00 -39.10 -8.80
C SER A 261 -14.83 -39.33 -10.30
N ARG A 262 -14.64 -40.60 -10.72
CA ARG A 262 -14.49 -40.99 -12.12
C ARG A 262 -15.77 -40.73 -12.90
N GLU A 263 -16.91 -41.18 -12.38
CA GLU A 263 -18.23 -40.99 -13.04
C GLU A 263 -18.64 -39.49 -13.07
N MET A 264 -18.32 -38.74 -12.04
CA MET A 264 -18.52 -37.28 -12.01
C MET A 264 -17.73 -36.58 -13.13
N MET A 265 -16.45 -36.93 -13.31
CA MET A 265 -15.62 -36.36 -14.38
C MET A 265 -16.12 -36.76 -15.76
N ALA A 266 -16.59 -38.01 -15.91
CA ALA A 266 -17.22 -38.49 -17.13
C ALA A 266 -18.51 -37.72 -17.45
N LEU A 267 -19.36 -37.46 -16.46
CA LEU A 267 -20.56 -36.65 -16.61
C LEU A 267 -20.24 -35.22 -17.05
N TYR A 268 -19.27 -34.57 -16.38
CA TYR A 268 -18.85 -33.20 -16.72
C TYR A 268 -18.31 -33.14 -18.17
N SER A 269 -17.51 -34.11 -18.57
CA SER A 269 -16.98 -34.21 -19.94
C SER A 269 -18.10 -34.39 -20.95
N LYS A 270 -19.06 -35.30 -20.69
CA LYS A 270 -20.23 -35.57 -21.56
C LYS A 270 -21.09 -34.32 -21.76
N GLU A 271 -21.35 -33.59 -20.71
CA GLU A 271 -22.21 -32.38 -20.73
C GLU A 271 -21.42 -31.10 -21.13
N LYS A 272 -20.11 -31.22 -21.43
CA LYS A 272 -19.21 -30.12 -21.81
C LYS A 272 -19.22 -28.99 -20.77
N VAL A 273 -19.16 -29.35 -19.47
CA VAL A 273 -19.11 -28.43 -18.35
C VAL A 273 -17.76 -28.57 -17.65
N ASN A 274 -17.11 -27.45 -17.39
CA ASN A 274 -15.83 -27.43 -16.69
C ASN A 274 -16.03 -26.91 -15.24
N PRO A 275 -15.86 -27.75 -14.21
CA PRO A 275 -16.03 -27.31 -12.83
C PRO A 275 -15.02 -26.23 -12.41
N ALA A 276 -13.82 -26.21 -12.99
CA ALA A 276 -12.81 -25.18 -12.71
C ALA A 276 -13.24 -23.76 -13.15
N LEU A 277 -14.14 -23.62 -14.11
CA LEU A 277 -14.66 -22.32 -14.53
C LEU A 277 -15.58 -21.68 -13.47
N GLY A 278 -16.11 -22.46 -12.52
CA GLY A 278 -16.96 -21.94 -11.44
C GLY A 278 -16.20 -21.06 -10.45
N CYS A 279 -14.93 -21.36 -10.17
CA CYS A 279 -14.08 -20.56 -9.28
C CYS A 279 -13.26 -19.49 -10.02
N LEU A 280 -13.25 -19.49 -11.37
CA LEU A 280 -12.46 -18.58 -12.17
C LEU A 280 -12.72 -17.08 -11.89
N PRO A 281 -13.97 -16.60 -11.70
CA PRO A 281 -14.21 -15.20 -11.36
C PRO A 281 -13.53 -14.79 -10.07
N MET A 282 -13.59 -15.64 -9.03
CA MET A 282 -12.96 -15.37 -7.75
C MET A 282 -11.44 -15.33 -7.87
N LEU A 283 -10.82 -16.28 -8.57
CA LEU A 283 -9.37 -16.31 -8.79
C LEU A 283 -8.88 -15.11 -9.59
N LEU A 284 -9.63 -14.69 -10.60
CA LEU A 284 -9.28 -13.52 -11.41
C LEU A 284 -9.45 -12.22 -10.61
N GLN A 285 -10.44 -12.17 -9.76
CA GLN A 285 -10.72 -10.97 -8.94
C GLN A 285 -9.71 -10.78 -7.81
N MET A 286 -9.03 -11.85 -7.35
CA MET A 286 -8.05 -11.78 -6.25
C MET A 286 -6.92 -10.78 -6.48
N PRO A 287 -6.25 -10.72 -7.65
CA PRO A 287 -5.23 -9.70 -7.89
C PRO A 287 -5.76 -8.26 -7.83
N PHE A 288 -6.96 -8.01 -8.38
CA PHE A 288 -7.61 -6.70 -8.30
C PHE A 288 -8.01 -6.35 -6.88
N PHE A 289 -8.51 -7.33 -6.11
CA PHE A 289 -8.84 -7.15 -4.71
C PHE A 289 -7.61 -6.78 -3.88
N LEU A 290 -6.52 -7.54 -4.03
CA LEU A 290 -5.27 -7.28 -3.31
C LEU A 290 -4.65 -5.94 -3.70
N ALA A 291 -4.64 -5.60 -5.00
CA ALA A 291 -4.13 -4.32 -5.45
C ALA A 291 -4.96 -3.15 -4.91
N PHE A 292 -6.29 -3.25 -4.96
CA PHE A 292 -7.17 -2.21 -4.43
C PHE A 292 -7.11 -2.12 -2.90
N TYR A 293 -6.96 -3.24 -2.21
CA TYR A 293 -6.70 -3.29 -0.77
C TYR A 293 -5.47 -2.45 -0.40
N TRP A 294 -4.32 -2.66 -1.09
CA TRP A 294 -3.12 -1.86 -0.87
C TRP A 294 -3.33 -0.38 -1.19
N VAL A 295 -4.02 -0.08 -2.30
CA VAL A 295 -4.36 1.31 -2.65
C VAL A 295 -5.15 1.98 -1.53
N LEU A 296 -6.20 1.33 -1.01
CA LEU A 296 -7.06 1.92 0.02
C LEU A 296 -6.35 2.10 1.37
N ILE A 297 -5.41 1.20 1.71
CA ILE A 297 -4.64 1.31 2.95
C ILE A 297 -3.56 2.41 2.86
N GLU A 298 -2.85 2.48 1.73
CA GLU A 298 -1.72 3.39 1.57
C GLU A 298 -2.13 4.82 1.18
N THR A 299 -3.37 5.02 0.72
CA THR A 299 -3.86 6.32 0.27
C THR A 299 -4.18 7.23 1.46
N VAL A 300 -3.33 8.22 1.70
CA VAL A 300 -3.50 9.19 2.79
C VAL A 300 -4.73 10.08 2.61
N GLU A 301 -5.16 10.30 1.38
CA GLU A 301 -6.32 11.12 1.02
C GLU A 301 -7.65 10.54 1.50
N LEU A 302 -7.70 9.24 1.82
CA LEU A 302 -8.88 8.61 2.42
C LEU A 302 -9.02 8.89 3.92
N ARG A 303 -7.95 9.37 4.55
CA ARG A 303 -7.96 9.70 5.97
C ARG A 303 -8.83 10.93 6.21
N HIS A 304 -9.80 10.78 7.15
CA HIS A 304 -10.82 11.79 7.44
C HIS A 304 -11.70 12.14 6.23
N ALA A 305 -11.71 11.30 5.18
CA ALA A 305 -12.62 11.47 4.05
C ALA A 305 -14.01 10.90 4.40
N PRO A 306 -15.05 11.74 4.52
CA PRO A 306 -16.39 11.27 4.79
C PRO A 306 -17.02 10.66 3.53
N PHE A 307 -18.00 9.78 3.73
CA PHE A 307 -18.82 9.28 2.62
C PHE A 307 -20.28 9.61 2.83
N MET A 308 -21.08 8.70 3.35
CA MET A 308 -22.53 8.87 3.50
C MET A 308 -22.97 8.44 4.91
N PHE A 309 -24.02 9.09 5.42
CA PHE A 309 -24.69 8.77 6.68
C PHE A 309 -23.68 8.77 7.86
N TRP A 310 -23.39 7.61 8.41
CA TRP A 310 -22.55 7.39 9.60
C TRP A 310 -21.06 7.22 9.27
N ILE A 311 -20.67 7.12 7.99
CA ILE A 311 -19.27 6.94 7.59
C ILE A 311 -18.60 8.30 7.50
N VAL A 312 -17.89 8.68 8.56
CA VAL A 312 -17.18 9.97 8.67
C VAL A 312 -15.71 9.88 8.26
N ASP A 313 -15.17 8.67 8.15
CA ASP A 313 -13.78 8.41 7.78
C ASP A 313 -13.67 7.03 7.11
N LEU A 314 -13.26 7.03 5.83
CA LEU A 314 -13.11 5.82 5.04
C LEU A 314 -11.87 4.99 5.42
N SER A 315 -10.90 5.58 6.11
CA SER A 315 -9.65 4.92 6.50
C SER A 315 -9.74 4.15 7.81
N VAL A 316 -10.82 4.34 8.58
CA VAL A 316 -11.06 3.63 9.84
C VAL A 316 -12.19 2.60 9.69
N ARG A 317 -12.31 1.72 10.66
CA ARG A 317 -13.42 0.73 10.69
C ARG A 317 -14.79 1.40 10.78
N ASP A 318 -15.81 0.77 10.22
CA ASP A 318 -17.20 1.23 10.34
C ASP A 318 -17.63 1.23 11.83
N PRO A 319 -17.93 2.40 12.41
CA PRO A 319 -18.27 2.51 13.83
C PRO A 319 -19.57 1.79 14.22
N LEU A 320 -20.51 1.61 13.28
CA LEU A 320 -21.78 0.92 13.51
C LEU A 320 -21.81 -0.51 13.00
N PHE A 321 -20.72 -0.98 12.38
CA PHE A 321 -20.61 -2.32 11.77
C PHE A 321 -21.69 -2.65 10.74
N ILE A 322 -22.38 -1.65 10.19
CA ILE A 322 -23.46 -1.83 9.21
C ILE A 322 -22.89 -2.38 7.88
N LEU A 323 -21.79 -1.82 7.39
CA LEU A 323 -21.15 -2.33 6.16
C LEU A 323 -20.70 -3.80 6.28
N PRO A 324 -20.00 -4.22 7.34
CA PRO A 324 -19.68 -5.64 7.55
C PRO A 324 -20.91 -6.54 7.61
N LEU A 325 -22.00 -6.11 8.27
CA LEU A 325 -23.24 -6.87 8.33
C LEU A 325 -23.91 -7.01 6.97
N LEU A 326 -23.98 -5.91 6.19
CA LEU A 326 -24.48 -5.93 4.81
C LEU A 326 -23.65 -6.86 3.93
N ASN A 327 -22.32 -6.80 4.05
CA ASN A 327 -21.44 -7.68 3.32
C ASN A 327 -21.62 -9.15 3.69
N MET A 328 -21.72 -9.47 4.98
CA MET A 328 -22.00 -10.82 5.47
C MET A 328 -23.35 -11.34 4.94
N GLY A 329 -24.38 -10.51 4.97
CA GLY A 329 -25.71 -10.84 4.42
C GLY A 329 -25.66 -11.12 2.93
N ALA A 330 -24.96 -10.27 2.15
CA ALA A 330 -24.76 -10.48 0.72
C ALA A 330 -24.02 -11.77 0.40
N MET A 331 -22.92 -12.07 1.13
CA MET A 331 -22.17 -13.32 0.99
C MET A 331 -23.05 -14.54 1.33
N TYR A 332 -23.85 -14.46 2.39
CA TYR A 332 -24.75 -15.53 2.78
C TYR A 332 -25.85 -15.77 1.73
N LEU A 333 -26.44 -14.70 1.21
CA LEU A 333 -27.42 -14.78 0.12
C LEU A 333 -26.80 -15.40 -1.14
N MET A 334 -25.61 -14.94 -1.52
CA MET A 334 -24.87 -15.51 -2.66
C MET A 334 -24.62 -17.01 -2.46
N GLN A 335 -24.25 -17.44 -1.25
CA GLN A 335 -24.02 -18.84 -0.95
C GLN A 335 -25.29 -19.69 -1.06
N LEU A 336 -26.43 -19.17 -0.64
CA LEU A 336 -27.72 -19.87 -0.80
C LEU A 336 -28.10 -20.05 -2.28
N LEU A 337 -27.68 -19.11 -3.13
CA LEU A 337 -27.95 -19.16 -4.56
C LEU A 337 -26.93 -20.01 -5.34
N GLN A 338 -25.78 -20.34 -4.78
CA GLN A 338 -24.79 -21.20 -5.43
C GLN A 338 -25.13 -22.68 -5.33
N PRO A 339 -24.86 -23.46 -6.39
CA PRO A 339 -25.03 -24.89 -6.33
C PRO A 339 -24.05 -25.52 -5.32
N GLN A 340 -24.55 -26.39 -4.45
CA GLN A 340 -23.68 -27.14 -3.55
C GLN A 340 -22.77 -28.07 -4.35
N PRO A 341 -21.46 -28.12 -4.10
CA PRO A 341 -20.59 -29.09 -4.75
C PRO A 341 -21.01 -30.51 -4.33
N ALA A 342 -21.22 -31.37 -5.32
CA ALA A 342 -21.51 -32.79 -5.04
C ALA A 342 -20.22 -33.51 -4.58
N GLY A 343 -20.35 -34.45 -3.65
CA GLY A 343 -19.21 -35.27 -3.21
C GLY A 343 -18.27 -34.59 -2.20
N VAL A 344 -18.66 -33.48 -1.63
CA VAL A 344 -17.89 -32.78 -0.60
C VAL A 344 -18.10 -33.46 0.76
N ASP A 345 -17.00 -33.64 1.48
CA ASP A 345 -17.04 -34.15 2.87
C ASP A 345 -17.99 -33.30 3.74
N PRO A 346 -18.82 -33.92 4.60
CA PRO A 346 -19.75 -33.18 5.47
C PRO A 346 -19.10 -32.13 6.34
N MET A 347 -17.85 -32.36 6.77
CA MET A 347 -17.06 -31.35 7.51
C MET A 347 -16.76 -30.14 6.62
N GLN A 348 -16.29 -30.36 5.39
CA GLN A 348 -15.97 -29.30 4.43
C GLN A 348 -17.24 -28.52 4.04
N ALA A 349 -18.37 -29.19 3.81
CA ALA A 349 -19.65 -28.55 3.55
C ALA A 349 -20.07 -27.62 4.71
N ARG A 350 -19.83 -28.04 5.95
CA ARG A 350 -20.10 -27.23 7.15
C ARG A 350 -19.19 -26.01 7.21
N ILE A 351 -17.89 -26.15 6.92
CA ILE A 351 -16.95 -25.02 6.89
C ILE A 351 -17.41 -24.00 5.83
N PHE A 352 -17.75 -24.43 4.63
CA PHE A 352 -18.27 -23.54 3.59
C PHE A 352 -19.52 -22.79 4.05
N LYS A 353 -20.44 -23.44 4.75
CA LYS A 353 -21.67 -22.82 5.26
C LYS A 353 -21.39 -21.69 6.26
N PHE A 354 -20.35 -21.79 7.08
CA PHE A 354 -20.00 -20.77 8.07
C PHE A 354 -19.04 -19.71 7.53
N MET A 355 -18.49 -19.89 6.33
CA MET A 355 -17.52 -18.96 5.73
C MET A 355 -18.00 -17.52 5.66
N PRO A 356 -19.24 -17.18 5.27
CA PRO A 356 -19.73 -15.80 5.28
C PRO A 356 -19.67 -15.14 6.66
N ILE A 357 -19.96 -15.90 7.72
CA ILE A 357 -19.90 -15.40 9.09
C ILE A 357 -18.45 -15.11 9.49
N ILE A 358 -17.53 -16.03 9.20
CA ILE A 358 -16.10 -15.88 9.50
C ILE A 358 -15.56 -14.63 8.79
N PHE A 359 -15.84 -14.47 7.50
CA PHE A 359 -15.40 -13.28 6.75
C PHE A 359 -16.12 -12.01 7.21
N GLY A 360 -17.41 -12.07 7.55
CA GLY A 360 -18.14 -10.93 8.08
C GLY A 360 -17.53 -10.39 9.38
N VAL A 361 -17.15 -11.30 10.29
CA VAL A 361 -16.43 -10.93 11.52
C VAL A 361 -15.04 -10.38 11.21
N LEU A 362 -14.29 -11.01 10.30
CA LEU A 362 -12.98 -10.52 9.88
C LEU A 362 -13.06 -9.10 9.30
N PHE A 363 -14.00 -8.86 8.40
CA PHE A 363 -14.16 -7.56 7.74
C PHE A 363 -14.69 -6.46 8.67
N ALA A 364 -15.25 -6.80 9.83
CA ALA A 364 -15.63 -5.83 10.85
C ALA A 364 -14.44 -5.02 11.40
N PHE A 365 -13.21 -5.53 11.25
CA PHE A 365 -12.00 -4.85 11.69
C PHE A 365 -11.29 -4.07 10.58
N PHE A 366 -11.77 -4.16 9.34
CA PHE A 366 -11.18 -3.48 8.20
C PHE A 366 -11.69 -2.05 8.04
N PRO A 367 -10.92 -1.17 7.36
CA PRO A 367 -11.37 0.18 7.04
C PRO A 367 -12.69 0.19 6.27
N ALA A 368 -13.54 1.18 6.56
CA ALA A 368 -14.87 1.31 5.93
C ALA A 368 -14.80 1.38 4.40
N GLY A 369 -13.80 2.06 3.83
CA GLY A 369 -13.58 2.12 2.39
C GLY A 369 -13.35 0.75 1.75
N LEU A 370 -12.60 -0.14 2.43
CA LEU A 370 -12.38 -1.50 1.94
C LEU A 370 -13.62 -2.36 2.06
N VAL A 371 -14.35 -2.24 3.18
CA VAL A 371 -15.59 -2.99 3.38
C VAL A 371 -16.66 -2.52 2.39
N LEU A 372 -16.72 -1.22 2.08
CA LEU A 372 -17.58 -0.66 1.03
C LEU A 372 -17.30 -1.31 -0.33
N TYR A 373 -16.03 -1.39 -0.72
CA TYR A 373 -15.61 -2.08 -1.94
C TYR A 373 -16.05 -3.56 -1.95
N LEU A 374 -15.79 -4.30 -0.87
CA LEU A 374 -16.17 -5.71 -0.76
C LEU A 374 -17.68 -5.90 -0.79
N SER A 375 -18.44 -5.02 -0.13
CA SER A 375 -19.92 -5.06 -0.13
C SER A 375 -20.47 -4.90 -1.54
N LEU A 376 -19.92 -3.96 -2.32
CA LEU A 376 -20.33 -3.75 -3.72
C LEU A 376 -20.04 -4.98 -4.61
N ILE A 377 -18.90 -5.64 -4.38
CA ILE A 377 -18.59 -6.87 -5.08
C ILE A 377 -19.63 -7.94 -4.80
N HIS A 378 -19.87 -8.24 -3.52
CA HIS A 378 -20.75 -9.33 -3.11
C HIS A 378 -22.24 -9.05 -3.37
N ILE A 379 -22.70 -7.80 -3.22
CA ILE A 379 -24.09 -7.41 -3.54
C ILE A 379 -24.40 -7.54 -5.03
N SER A 380 -23.43 -7.26 -5.90
CA SER A 380 -23.67 -7.28 -7.35
C SER A 380 -23.54 -8.68 -7.99
N GLU A 381 -23.05 -9.68 -7.26
CA GLU A 381 -22.92 -11.06 -7.76
C GLU A 381 -24.24 -11.86 -7.76
N PRO A 382 -25.11 -11.81 -6.72
CA PRO A 382 -26.38 -12.56 -6.71
C PRO A 382 -27.32 -12.21 -7.85
N THR A 383 -27.39 -10.95 -8.24
CA THR A 383 -28.29 -10.45 -9.29
C THR A 383 -28.00 -11.01 -10.69
N ARG A 384 -26.85 -11.67 -10.87
CA ARG A 384 -26.43 -12.28 -12.15
C ARG A 384 -26.77 -13.76 -12.24
N LEU A 385 -27.11 -14.41 -11.14
CA LEU A 385 -27.44 -15.84 -11.09
C LEU A 385 -28.88 -16.13 -11.51
N GLU A 386 -29.73 -15.12 -11.59
CA GLU A 386 -31.17 -15.25 -11.96
C GLU A 386 -31.45 -15.07 -13.47
N ARG A 387 -30.43 -14.73 -14.25
CA ARG A 387 -30.52 -14.61 -15.72
C ARG A 387 -29.67 -15.70 -16.39
#